data_f937a6f1ebb252f394cbde880e892971
#
_entry.id   f937a6f1ebb252f394cbde880e892971
#
_cell.length_a   1.000
_cell.length_b   1.000
_cell.length_c   1.000
_cell.angle_alpha   90.00
_cell.angle_beta   90.00
_cell.angle_gamma   90.00
#
_symmetry.space_group_name_H-M   'P 1'
#
loop_
_entity.id
_entity.type
_entity.pdbx_description
1 polymer ?
#
loop_
_entity_poly.entity_id
_entity_poly.type
_entity_poly.pdbx_seq_one_letter_code
_entity_poly.pdbx_strand_id
1 'polypeptide(L)'
;MDVYHALKNGIPFEATAHGVIQRPEITDEHRGHPDALAVVRTSGSTGTPKQTLLTAAGLTSSAEATAQRIGGQGQWLLAVGTQYVAGLAVVSRSVQAGTLPVTINPGFTPAEFVAGTNQLDHEFTAVSLVPTQMLRLLDDDAAIAALQSFSAILVGGAAIPHRITEAAERYSLNLYRTYGMSETCGGCIYDGLPLPGVTVDTIQHNEVGRLRITGPMVAAGYFDDPALTAAHFADGAYLTDDYGTVTDGIVEIHGRLDDVINTGGIKVSAAKIQQVLHRWVPDAFVTGIPDPQWGHRVAAVVTGDTSEAILADAVRNALGAPAVPKTWLRLETLPMLENGKPDRITLTQWLIKD
;
A
#
# COMPACT_ATOMS: atom_id res chain seq x y z
N MET A 1 22.04 12.03 -11.37
CA MET A 1 20.79 11.74 -12.10
C MET A 1 19.72 11.50 -11.07
N ASP A 2 18.55 12.07 -11.22
CA ASP A 2 17.39 11.83 -10.37
C ASP A 2 16.36 10.94 -11.08
N VAL A 3 15.31 10.53 -10.35
CA VAL A 3 14.26 9.62 -10.85
C VAL A 3 13.49 10.24 -12.02
N TYR A 4 13.20 11.53 -11.95
CA TYR A 4 12.49 12.24 -13.02
C TYR A 4 13.27 12.18 -14.34
N HIS A 5 14.57 12.47 -14.29
CA HIS A 5 15.45 12.42 -15.46
C HIS A 5 15.56 11.00 -16.03
N ALA A 6 15.70 9.98 -15.16
CA ALA A 6 15.78 8.59 -15.60
C ALA A 6 14.49 8.13 -16.30
N LEU A 7 13.32 8.41 -15.73
CA LEU A 7 12.01 8.11 -16.32
C LEU A 7 11.83 8.84 -17.67
N LYS A 8 12.09 10.14 -17.70
CA LYS A 8 11.89 10.98 -18.90
C LYS A 8 12.74 10.55 -20.08
N ASN A 9 13.94 10.03 -19.81
CA ASN A 9 14.91 9.66 -20.87
C ASN A 9 14.98 8.14 -21.11
N GLY A 10 14.13 7.34 -20.48
CA GLY A 10 14.09 5.88 -20.67
C GLY A 10 15.38 5.18 -20.22
N ILE A 11 16.05 5.68 -19.18
CA ILE A 11 17.29 5.11 -18.66
C ILE A 11 16.95 4.03 -17.62
N PRO A 12 17.29 2.74 -17.80
CA PRO A 12 17.01 1.70 -16.82
C PRO A 12 17.67 1.96 -15.47
N PHE A 13 16.86 1.89 -14.38
CA PHE A 13 17.32 2.31 -13.06
C PHE A 13 16.66 1.58 -11.87
N GLU A 14 17.28 1.77 -10.72
CA GLU A 14 16.72 1.51 -9.39
C GLU A 14 16.76 2.80 -8.58
N ALA A 15 15.62 3.21 -8.03
CA ALA A 15 15.58 4.28 -7.06
C ALA A 15 15.88 3.73 -5.66
N THR A 16 16.77 4.42 -4.94
CA THR A 16 17.15 4.08 -3.56
C THR A 16 16.92 5.28 -2.64
N ALA A 17 17.04 5.10 -1.33
CA ALA A 17 16.97 6.20 -0.38
C ALA A 17 18.09 7.25 -0.59
N HIS A 18 19.18 6.88 -1.26
CA HIS A 18 20.36 7.74 -1.48
C HIS A 18 20.47 8.26 -2.92
N GLY A 19 19.49 7.99 -3.78
CA GLY A 19 19.47 8.45 -5.16
C GLY A 19 19.18 7.33 -6.17
N VAL A 20 19.60 7.53 -7.41
CA VAL A 20 19.35 6.64 -8.54
C VAL A 20 20.60 5.86 -8.91
N ILE A 21 20.46 4.56 -9.04
CA ILE A 21 21.48 3.65 -9.56
C ILE A 21 21.02 3.21 -10.96
N GLN A 22 21.90 3.35 -11.98
CA GLN A 22 21.62 2.80 -13.31
C GLN A 22 21.68 1.27 -13.27
N ARG A 23 20.72 0.62 -13.90
CA ARG A 23 20.55 -0.84 -13.91
C ARG A 23 20.34 -1.37 -15.33
N PRO A 24 21.35 -1.22 -16.24
CA PRO A 24 21.19 -1.68 -17.63
C PRO A 24 20.91 -3.19 -17.71
N GLU A 25 21.34 -3.97 -16.73
CA GLU A 25 21.13 -5.42 -16.68
C GLU A 25 19.68 -5.85 -16.49
N ILE A 26 18.77 -4.95 -16.08
CA ILE A 26 17.34 -5.31 -15.96
C ILE A 26 16.67 -5.48 -17.31
N THR A 27 17.29 -5.03 -18.41
CA THR A 27 16.81 -5.22 -19.77
C THR A 27 17.35 -6.49 -20.44
N ASP A 28 18.16 -7.29 -19.73
CA ASP A 28 18.64 -8.59 -20.21
C ASP A 28 17.47 -9.59 -20.34
N GLU A 29 17.32 -10.22 -21.49
CA GLU A 29 16.20 -11.12 -21.79
C GLU A 29 16.15 -12.39 -20.94
N HIS A 30 17.29 -12.83 -20.37
CA HIS A 30 17.37 -14.03 -19.55
C HIS A 30 17.15 -13.77 -18.05
N ARG A 31 17.44 -12.56 -17.58
CA ARG A 31 17.39 -12.17 -16.18
C ARG A 31 16.32 -11.13 -15.87
N GLY A 32 15.90 -10.35 -16.86
CA GLY A 32 14.98 -9.23 -16.74
C GLY A 32 13.92 -9.24 -17.85
N HIS A 33 13.63 -8.06 -18.37
CA HIS A 33 12.68 -7.87 -19.46
C HIS A 33 13.18 -6.74 -20.38
N PRO A 34 13.16 -6.89 -21.72
CA PRO A 34 13.73 -5.90 -22.66
C PRO A 34 13.11 -4.49 -22.49
N ASP A 35 11.84 -4.40 -22.10
CA ASP A 35 11.15 -3.12 -21.88
C ASP A 35 11.21 -2.63 -20.42
N ALA A 36 11.99 -3.30 -19.55
CA ALA A 36 12.13 -2.88 -18.16
C ALA A 36 12.79 -1.50 -18.06
N LEU A 37 12.16 -0.59 -17.32
CA LEU A 37 12.67 0.77 -17.09
C LEU A 37 13.09 0.98 -15.64
N ALA A 38 12.36 0.43 -14.70
CA ALA A 38 12.67 0.58 -13.28
C ALA A 38 12.57 -0.74 -12.52
N VAL A 39 13.39 -0.88 -11.49
CA VAL A 39 13.27 -1.94 -10.50
C VAL A 39 12.85 -1.34 -9.17
N VAL A 40 11.85 -1.96 -8.53
CA VAL A 40 11.41 -1.63 -7.17
C VAL A 40 11.63 -2.83 -6.26
N ARG A 41 12.34 -2.60 -5.14
CA ARG A 41 12.49 -3.64 -4.10
C ARG A 41 11.34 -3.62 -3.14
N THR A 42 10.76 -4.79 -2.88
CA THR A 42 9.72 -4.96 -1.87
C THR A 42 10.22 -5.91 -0.79
N SER A 43 9.92 -5.60 0.47
CA SER A 43 10.18 -6.51 1.58
C SER A 43 9.30 -7.75 1.43
N GLY A 44 9.86 -8.84 0.90
CA GLY A 44 9.17 -10.13 0.86
C GLY A 44 8.92 -10.68 2.26
N SER A 45 7.82 -11.39 2.47
CA SER A 45 7.53 -12.15 3.71
C SER A 45 8.61 -13.22 4.01
N THR A 46 9.43 -13.56 3.03
CA THR A 46 10.52 -14.56 3.11
C THR A 46 11.89 -13.97 3.51
N GLY A 47 11.97 -12.65 3.76
CA GLY A 47 13.22 -11.98 4.18
C GLY A 47 14.14 -11.54 3.05
N THR A 48 14.03 -12.08 1.83
CA THR A 48 14.76 -11.60 0.65
C THR A 48 13.88 -10.62 -0.13
N PRO A 49 14.32 -9.37 -0.37
CA PRO A 49 13.52 -8.41 -1.13
C PRO A 49 13.32 -8.87 -2.58
N LYS A 50 12.05 -8.94 -3.01
CA LYS A 50 11.70 -9.14 -4.42
C LYS A 50 12.07 -7.90 -5.22
N GLN A 51 12.57 -8.08 -6.43
CA GLN A 51 12.92 -7.00 -7.35
C GLN A 51 11.92 -6.96 -8.51
N THR A 52 10.86 -6.16 -8.37
CA THR A 52 9.79 -6.06 -9.37
C THR A 52 10.23 -5.19 -10.55
N LEU A 53 10.08 -5.69 -11.77
CA LEU A 53 10.45 -5.04 -13.03
C LEU A 53 9.26 -4.23 -13.58
N LEU A 54 9.39 -2.91 -13.58
CA LEU A 54 8.39 -1.99 -14.12
C LEU A 54 8.79 -1.55 -15.52
N THR A 55 7.85 -1.62 -16.47
CA THR A 55 8.07 -1.15 -17.83
C THR A 55 7.66 0.32 -17.99
N ALA A 56 8.21 1.01 -18.99
CA ALA A 56 7.79 2.36 -19.34
C ALA A 56 6.29 2.40 -19.70
N ALA A 57 5.81 1.43 -20.48
CA ALA A 57 4.41 1.31 -20.87
C ALA A 57 3.50 1.10 -19.65
N GLY A 58 3.88 0.24 -18.69
CA GLY A 58 3.12 -0.01 -17.47
C GLY A 58 3.00 1.23 -16.60
N LEU A 59 4.10 1.97 -16.42
CA LEU A 59 4.11 3.23 -15.66
C LEU A 59 3.26 4.31 -16.34
N THR A 60 3.32 4.44 -17.66
CA THR A 60 2.51 5.38 -18.45
C THR A 60 1.04 5.03 -18.32
N SER A 61 0.66 3.76 -18.54
CA SER A 61 -0.73 3.31 -18.41
C SER A 61 -1.30 3.55 -17.00
N SER A 62 -0.50 3.29 -15.95
CA SER A 62 -0.89 3.60 -14.57
C SER A 62 -1.12 5.09 -14.34
N ALA A 63 -0.27 5.95 -14.90
CA ALA A 63 -0.39 7.40 -14.78
C ALA A 63 -1.63 7.94 -15.50
N GLU A 64 -1.90 7.49 -16.73
CA GLU A 64 -3.07 7.87 -17.52
C GLU A 64 -4.38 7.40 -16.88
N ALA A 65 -4.45 6.13 -16.44
CA ALA A 65 -5.62 5.59 -15.77
C ALA A 65 -5.91 6.31 -14.44
N THR A 66 -4.85 6.70 -13.71
CA THR A 66 -4.98 7.54 -12.51
C THR A 66 -5.57 8.91 -12.88
N ALA A 67 -5.03 9.60 -13.90
CA ALA A 67 -5.50 10.91 -14.33
C ALA A 67 -6.98 10.89 -14.73
N GLN A 68 -7.41 9.87 -15.46
CA GLN A 68 -8.82 9.68 -15.79
C GLN A 68 -9.71 9.51 -14.54
N ARG A 69 -9.24 8.74 -13.54
CA ARG A 69 -10.01 8.49 -12.33
C ARG A 69 -10.13 9.71 -11.42
N ILE A 70 -9.07 10.53 -11.30
CA ILE A 70 -9.05 11.71 -10.41
C ILE A 70 -9.48 12.99 -11.11
N GLY A 71 -9.77 12.92 -12.41
CA GLY A 71 -10.32 14.05 -13.18
C GLY A 71 -9.30 15.03 -13.74
N GLY A 72 -7.99 14.71 -13.72
CA GLY A 72 -6.98 15.62 -14.30
C GLY A 72 -5.54 15.16 -14.12
N GLN A 73 -4.66 15.94 -14.74
CA GLN A 73 -3.21 15.85 -14.60
C GLN A 73 -2.67 17.21 -14.17
N GLY A 74 -1.60 17.22 -13.38
CA GLY A 74 -1.00 18.47 -12.94
C GLY A 74 0.23 18.25 -12.06
N GLN A 75 0.46 19.16 -11.13
CA GLN A 75 1.63 19.14 -10.28
C GLN A 75 1.40 18.30 -9.02
N TRP A 76 2.38 17.49 -8.67
CA TRP A 76 2.33 16.59 -7.52
C TRP A 76 3.22 17.06 -6.38
N LEU A 77 2.74 16.93 -5.17
CA LEU A 77 3.58 16.97 -3.97
C LEU A 77 4.14 15.55 -3.72
N LEU A 78 5.45 15.38 -3.86
CA LEU A 78 6.16 14.14 -3.59
C LEU A 78 6.50 14.06 -2.10
N ALA A 79 5.65 13.39 -1.33
CA ALA A 79 5.72 13.22 0.12
C ALA A 79 6.08 11.79 0.55
N VAL A 80 6.38 10.91 -0.41
CA VAL A 80 6.75 9.50 -0.20
C VAL A 80 8.04 9.18 -0.94
N GLY A 81 8.83 8.26 -0.39
CA GLY A 81 10.15 7.95 -0.98
C GLY A 81 10.04 7.30 -2.36
N THR A 82 10.89 7.72 -3.29
CA THR A 82 10.92 7.20 -4.68
C THR A 82 11.46 5.78 -4.81
N GLN A 83 12.12 5.25 -3.77
CA GLN A 83 12.53 3.84 -3.69
C GLN A 83 11.32 2.89 -3.55
N TYR A 84 10.14 3.43 -3.22
CA TYR A 84 8.87 2.71 -3.18
C TYR A 84 8.02 3.05 -4.40
N VAL A 85 7.21 2.11 -4.85
CA VAL A 85 6.35 2.29 -6.04
C VAL A 85 5.42 3.50 -5.91
N ALA A 86 4.97 3.86 -4.71
CA ALA A 86 4.10 5.03 -4.51
C ALA A 86 4.80 6.33 -4.91
N GLY A 87 6.05 6.53 -4.49
CA GLY A 87 6.83 7.71 -4.88
C GLY A 87 7.25 7.70 -6.35
N LEU A 88 7.64 6.52 -6.86
CA LEU A 88 7.95 6.35 -8.27
C LEU A 88 6.74 6.69 -9.16
N ALA A 89 5.53 6.26 -8.77
CA ALA A 89 4.29 6.58 -9.47
C ALA A 89 3.97 8.09 -9.45
N VAL A 90 4.27 8.81 -8.36
CA VAL A 90 4.14 10.28 -8.32
C VAL A 90 5.06 10.92 -9.36
N VAL A 91 6.34 10.49 -9.43
CA VAL A 91 7.28 11.02 -10.41
C VAL A 91 6.86 10.67 -11.85
N SER A 92 6.37 9.43 -12.08
CA SER A 92 5.85 9.01 -13.39
C SER A 92 4.67 9.89 -13.85
N ARG A 93 3.72 10.18 -12.97
CA ARG A 93 2.57 11.06 -13.24
C ARG A 93 3.04 12.50 -13.54
N SER A 94 4.06 12.99 -12.82
CA SER A 94 4.65 14.31 -13.08
C SER A 94 5.33 14.38 -14.45
N VAL A 95 6.03 13.31 -14.86
CA VAL A 95 6.63 13.22 -16.21
C VAL A 95 5.53 13.27 -17.28
N GLN A 96 4.44 12.49 -17.10
CA GLN A 96 3.31 12.47 -18.03
C GLN A 96 2.57 13.83 -18.11
N ALA A 97 2.45 14.52 -16.98
CA ALA A 97 1.86 15.87 -16.94
C ALA A 97 2.79 16.96 -17.48
N GLY A 98 4.07 16.66 -17.71
CA GLY A 98 5.08 17.65 -18.10
C GLY A 98 5.45 18.63 -16.99
N THR A 99 5.15 18.30 -15.72
CA THR A 99 5.43 19.13 -14.54
C THR A 99 6.58 18.55 -13.71
N LEU A 100 7.21 19.39 -12.89
CA LEU A 100 8.15 18.92 -11.87
C LEU A 100 7.41 18.77 -10.53
N PRO A 101 7.57 17.65 -9.82
CA PRO A 101 6.97 17.52 -8.49
C PRO A 101 7.67 18.46 -7.50
N VAL A 102 6.91 19.02 -6.58
CA VAL A 102 7.48 19.63 -5.36
C VAL A 102 7.81 18.48 -4.41
N THR A 103 9.04 18.45 -3.88
CA THR A 103 9.51 17.34 -3.04
C THR A 103 9.66 17.78 -1.59
N ILE A 104 9.10 17.01 -0.66
CA ILE A 104 9.30 17.17 0.77
C ILE A 104 9.84 15.85 1.37
N ASN A 105 10.45 15.94 2.55
CA ASN A 105 10.93 14.74 3.23
C ASN A 105 9.76 13.79 3.59
N PRO A 106 9.83 12.48 3.36
CA PRO A 106 8.77 11.54 3.75
C PRO A 106 8.42 11.53 5.25
N GLY A 107 9.38 11.93 6.11
CA GLY A 107 9.17 12.10 7.55
C GLY A 107 8.68 13.49 7.97
N PHE A 108 8.19 14.29 7.03
CA PHE A 108 7.79 15.69 7.20
C PHE A 108 6.90 15.96 8.42
N THR A 109 7.00 17.16 8.96
CA THR A 109 6.08 17.74 9.93
C THR A 109 4.87 18.39 9.23
N PRO A 110 3.73 18.64 9.92
CA PRO A 110 2.62 19.39 9.34
C PRO A 110 3.04 20.75 8.74
N ALA A 111 3.94 21.48 9.40
CA ALA A 111 4.46 22.75 8.88
C ALA A 111 5.24 22.60 7.56
N GLU A 112 6.07 21.55 7.44
CA GLU A 112 6.79 21.27 6.19
C GLU A 112 5.83 20.84 5.08
N PHE A 113 4.75 20.13 5.39
CA PHE A 113 3.69 19.80 4.43
C PHE A 113 3.02 21.06 3.90
N VAL A 114 2.61 21.98 4.78
CA VAL A 114 2.02 23.27 4.40
C VAL A 114 2.99 24.09 3.54
N ALA A 115 4.26 24.16 3.94
CA ALA A 115 5.28 24.88 3.17
C ALA A 115 5.51 24.27 1.77
N GLY A 116 5.48 22.94 1.65
CA GLY A 116 5.56 22.24 0.37
C GLY A 116 4.32 22.47 -0.50
N THR A 117 3.12 22.41 0.10
CA THR A 117 1.86 22.70 -0.60
C THR A 117 1.84 24.11 -1.19
N ASN A 118 2.34 25.10 -0.46
CA ASN A 118 2.41 26.49 -0.91
C ASN A 118 3.41 26.73 -2.06
N GLN A 119 4.24 25.76 -2.42
CA GLN A 119 5.14 25.82 -3.58
C GLN A 119 4.51 25.26 -4.87
N LEU A 120 3.35 24.64 -4.77
CA LEU A 120 2.59 24.18 -5.93
C LEU A 120 1.99 25.39 -6.65
N ASP A 121 2.18 25.46 -7.96
CA ASP A 121 1.78 26.60 -8.79
C ASP A 121 0.86 26.21 -9.97
N HIS A 122 0.40 24.96 -9.99
CA HIS A 122 -0.45 24.43 -11.05
C HIS A 122 -1.93 24.42 -10.61
N GLU A 123 -2.85 24.59 -11.56
CA GLU A 123 -4.30 24.57 -11.32
C GLU A 123 -4.77 23.24 -10.74
N PHE A 124 -4.28 22.11 -11.28
CA PHE A 124 -4.55 20.77 -10.76
C PHE A 124 -3.36 20.33 -9.91
N THR A 125 -3.59 20.14 -8.62
CA THR A 125 -2.57 19.67 -7.68
C THR A 125 -2.98 18.38 -7.01
N ALA A 126 -2.02 17.48 -6.76
CA ALA A 126 -2.27 16.20 -6.13
C ALA A 126 -1.15 15.76 -5.18
N VAL A 127 -1.50 14.90 -4.24
CA VAL A 127 -0.56 14.30 -3.30
C VAL A 127 -0.85 12.82 -3.10
N SER A 128 0.20 12.01 -2.88
CA SER A 128 0.07 10.62 -2.43
C SER A 128 0.64 10.50 -1.03
N LEU A 129 -0.14 9.93 -0.11
CA LEU A 129 0.20 9.77 1.30
C LEU A 129 -0.03 8.32 1.75
N VAL A 130 0.71 7.92 2.78
CA VAL A 130 0.36 6.70 3.55
C VAL A 130 -0.56 7.07 4.72
N PRO A 131 -1.35 6.12 5.26
CA PRO A 131 -2.32 6.42 6.32
C PRO A 131 -1.71 7.11 7.54
N THR A 132 -0.49 6.75 7.95
CA THR A 132 0.20 7.38 9.10
C THR A 132 0.57 8.84 8.85
N GLN A 133 0.93 9.19 7.61
CA GLN A 133 1.16 10.58 7.23
C GLN A 133 -0.15 11.37 7.25
N MET A 134 -1.23 10.81 6.69
CA MET A 134 -2.55 11.44 6.69
C MET A 134 -3.05 11.69 8.12
N LEU A 135 -2.96 10.70 9.02
CA LEU A 135 -3.37 10.86 10.42
C LEU A 135 -2.62 12.00 11.12
N ARG A 136 -1.31 12.13 10.88
CA ARG A 136 -0.49 13.23 11.44
C ARG A 136 -0.97 14.60 10.98
N LEU A 137 -1.38 14.72 9.72
CA LEU A 137 -1.90 15.99 9.17
C LEU A 137 -3.29 16.34 9.72
N LEU A 138 -4.09 15.35 10.05
CA LEU A 138 -5.43 15.55 10.63
C LEU A 138 -5.42 16.07 12.07
N ASP A 139 -4.27 16.17 12.71
CA ASP A 139 -4.09 16.74 14.06
C ASP A 139 -3.65 18.23 14.01
N ASP A 140 -3.58 18.83 12.81
CA ASP A 140 -3.13 20.22 12.61
C ASP A 140 -4.08 20.99 11.67
N ASP A 141 -4.66 22.08 12.14
CA ASP A 141 -5.65 22.86 11.39
C ASP A 141 -5.06 23.48 10.11
N ALA A 142 -3.80 23.91 10.13
CA ALA A 142 -3.15 24.47 8.95
C ALA A 142 -2.88 23.40 7.89
N ALA A 143 -2.52 22.19 8.30
CA ALA A 143 -2.36 21.07 7.40
C ALA A 143 -3.72 20.60 6.83
N ILE A 144 -4.81 20.63 7.59
CA ILE A 144 -6.16 20.37 7.09
C ILE A 144 -6.54 21.38 6.01
N ALA A 145 -6.29 22.68 6.26
CA ALA A 145 -6.53 23.72 5.26
C ALA A 145 -5.69 23.50 3.98
N ALA A 146 -4.43 23.06 4.12
CA ALA A 146 -3.60 22.70 2.99
C ALA A 146 -4.13 21.46 2.24
N LEU A 147 -4.62 20.43 2.94
CA LEU A 147 -5.26 19.27 2.33
C LEU A 147 -6.49 19.65 1.50
N GLN A 148 -7.29 20.62 1.94
CA GLN A 148 -8.47 21.11 1.23
C GLN A 148 -8.14 21.77 -0.12
N SER A 149 -6.89 22.23 -0.31
CA SER A 149 -6.48 22.87 -1.57
C SER A 149 -6.12 21.87 -2.69
N PHE A 150 -5.94 20.58 -2.38
CA PHE A 150 -5.62 19.59 -3.39
C PHE A 150 -6.83 19.18 -4.23
N SER A 151 -6.63 19.09 -5.54
CA SER A 151 -7.59 18.51 -6.49
C SER A 151 -7.78 17.00 -6.24
N ALA A 152 -6.74 16.30 -5.77
CA ALA A 152 -6.80 14.88 -5.42
C ALA A 152 -5.79 14.51 -4.32
N ILE A 153 -6.24 13.75 -3.33
CA ILE A 153 -5.42 13.17 -2.27
C ILE A 153 -5.53 11.65 -2.37
N LEU A 154 -4.44 10.98 -2.71
CA LEU A 154 -4.38 9.53 -2.78
C LEU A 154 -3.84 8.97 -1.46
N VAL A 155 -4.59 8.09 -0.80
CA VAL A 155 -4.14 7.42 0.42
C VAL A 155 -4.15 5.92 0.22
N GLY A 156 -3.02 5.25 0.49
CA GLY A 156 -2.90 3.81 0.30
C GLY A 156 -1.63 3.20 0.89
N GLY A 157 -1.32 1.98 0.47
CA GLY A 157 -0.13 1.24 0.93
C GLY A 157 -0.32 0.48 2.25
N ALA A 158 -1.36 0.77 3.01
CA ALA A 158 -1.79 0.03 4.19
C ALA A 158 -3.31 0.13 4.37
N ALA A 159 -3.87 -0.59 5.35
CA ALA A 159 -5.27 -0.44 5.72
C ALA A 159 -5.56 1.00 6.15
N ILE A 160 -6.69 1.55 5.69
CA ILE A 160 -7.07 2.95 5.96
C ILE A 160 -7.97 3.00 7.20
N PRO A 161 -7.51 3.63 8.30
CA PRO A 161 -8.34 3.82 9.49
C PRO A 161 -9.60 4.62 9.21
N HIS A 162 -10.70 4.29 9.89
CA HIS A 162 -12.00 4.95 9.74
C HIS A 162 -11.93 6.48 10.00
N ARG A 163 -11.06 6.90 10.91
CA ARG A 163 -10.79 8.33 11.19
C ARG A 163 -10.42 9.13 9.95
N ILE A 164 -9.72 8.52 8.98
CA ILE A 164 -9.33 9.18 7.72
C ILE A 164 -10.55 9.42 6.84
N THR A 165 -11.44 8.44 6.72
CA THR A 165 -12.66 8.57 5.90
C THR A 165 -13.65 9.53 6.53
N GLU A 166 -13.83 9.49 7.85
CA GLU A 166 -14.64 10.47 8.59
C GLU A 166 -14.12 11.90 8.43
N ALA A 167 -12.79 12.08 8.52
CA ALA A 167 -12.18 13.39 8.32
C ALA A 167 -12.32 13.87 6.87
N ALA A 168 -12.20 12.99 5.89
CA ALA A 168 -12.41 13.35 4.49
C ALA A 168 -13.83 13.88 4.24
N GLU A 169 -14.85 13.24 4.80
CA GLU A 169 -16.23 13.72 4.75
C GLU A 169 -16.39 15.04 5.50
N ARG A 170 -15.92 15.11 6.76
CA ARG A 170 -16.05 16.29 7.63
C ARG A 170 -15.43 17.54 7.04
N TYR A 171 -14.25 17.42 6.41
CA TYR A 171 -13.49 18.54 5.87
C TYR A 171 -13.64 18.66 4.35
N SER A 172 -14.49 17.85 3.71
CA SER A 172 -14.73 17.85 2.26
C SER A 172 -13.44 17.67 1.46
N LEU A 173 -12.58 16.72 1.87
CA LEU A 173 -11.33 16.44 1.19
C LEU A 173 -11.56 15.56 -0.05
N ASN A 174 -10.88 15.87 -1.14
CA ASN A 174 -10.90 15.09 -2.38
C ASN A 174 -10.05 13.80 -2.22
N LEU A 175 -10.44 12.93 -1.30
CA LEU A 175 -9.74 11.71 -0.91
C LEU A 175 -10.11 10.55 -1.81
N TYR A 176 -9.09 9.83 -2.28
CA TYR A 176 -9.19 8.54 -2.96
C TYR A 176 -8.44 7.48 -2.16
N ARG A 177 -9.14 6.43 -1.73
CA ARG A 177 -8.53 5.27 -1.09
C ARG A 177 -7.96 4.37 -2.17
N THR A 178 -6.66 4.13 -2.16
CA THR A 178 -5.99 3.41 -3.23
C THR A 178 -5.47 2.05 -2.77
N TYR A 179 -5.70 1.03 -3.59
CA TYR A 179 -5.09 -0.28 -3.48
C TYR A 179 -4.23 -0.55 -4.70
N GLY A 180 -3.06 -1.10 -4.46
CA GLY A 180 -2.09 -1.50 -5.48
C GLY A 180 -0.75 -1.85 -4.85
N MET A 181 0.20 -2.24 -5.69
CA MET A 181 1.50 -2.74 -5.28
C MET A 181 2.54 -2.49 -6.37
N SER A 182 3.78 -2.92 -6.15
CA SER A 182 4.84 -2.78 -7.17
C SER A 182 4.47 -3.52 -8.46
N GLU A 183 3.85 -4.67 -8.32
CA GLU A 183 3.45 -5.55 -9.43
C GLU A 183 2.32 -4.96 -10.31
N THR A 184 1.70 -3.86 -9.87
CA THR A 184 0.70 -3.10 -10.62
C THR A 184 1.13 -1.66 -10.93
N CYS A 185 2.44 -1.37 -10.92
CA CYS A 185 3.01 -0.03 -11.11
C CYS A 185 2.38 1.04 -10.18
N GLY A 186 1.92 0.63 -8.99
CA GLY A 186 1.25 1.47 -8.01
C GLY A 186 -0.23 1.15 -7.85
N GLY A 187 -1.03 2.16 -7.47
CA GLY A 187 -2.47 2.01 -7.26
C GLY A 187 -3.21 1.64 -8.55
N CYS A 188 -4.05 0.61 -8.49
CA CYS A 188 -4.84 0.11 -9.63
C CYS A 188 -6.34 -0.03 -9.32
N ILE A 189 -6.74 0.11 -8.05
CA ILE A 189 -8.13 0.12 -7.60
C ILE A 189 -8.31 1.32 -6.68
N TYR A 190 -9.25 2.23 -6.99
CA TYR A 190 -9.54 3.41 -6.20
C TYR A 190 -10.98 3.36 -5.71
N ASP A 191 -11.17 3.48 -4.38
CA ASP A 191 -12.48 3.38 -3.71
C ASP A 191 -13.26 2.10 -4.07
N GLY A 192 -12.54 0.98 -4.20
CA GLY A 192 -13.09 -0.31 -4.57
C GLY A 192 -13.33 -0.48 -6.09
N LEU A 193 -13.14 0.55 -6.90
CA LEU A 193 -13.34 0.48 -8.34
C LEU A 193 -12.00 0.34 -9.09
N PRO A 194 -11.83 -0.67 -9.95
CA PRO A 194 -10.67 -0.77 -10.82
C PRO A 194 -10.48 0.48 -11.67
N LEU A 195 -9.22 0.87 -11.91
CA LEU A 195 -8.92 1.97 -12.80
C LEU A 195 -9.27 1.62 -14.27
N PRO A 196 -9.44 2.61 -15.15
CA PRO A 196 -9.66 2.35 -16.58
C PRO A 196 -8.60 1.41 -17.17
N GLY A 197 -9.04 0.40 -17.91
CA GLY A 197 -8.17 -0.64 -18.48
C GLY A 197 -7.74 -1.75 -17.52
N VAL A 198 -8.17 -1.70 -16.26
CA VAL A 198 -7.90 -2.72 -15.24
C VAL A 198 -9.13 -3.60 -15.08
N THR A 199 -8.92 -4.91 -15.06
CA THR A 199 -9.94 -5.88 -14.65
C THR A 199 -9.44 -6.67 -13.44
N VAL A 200 -10.37 -6.99 -12.54
CA VAL A 200 -10.09 -7.78 -11.35
C VAL A 200 -11.09 -8.91 -11.28
N ASP A 201 -10.60 -10.10 -11.05
CA ASP A 201 -11.43 -11.27 -10.78
C ASP A 201 -10.88 -12.08 -9.60
N THR A 202 -11.63 -13.08 -9.15
CA THR A 202 -11.23 -13.98 -8.08
C THR A 202 -10.97 -15.38 -8.64
N ILE A 203 -9.85 -15.97 -8.23
CA ILE A 203 -9.57 -17.38 -8.51
C ILE A 203 -10.08 -18.19 -7.31
N GLN A 204 -11.07 -19.00 -7.54
CA GLN A 204 -11.71 -20.10 -6.81
C GLN A 204 -13.23 -19.93 -6.74
N HIS A 205 -13.95 -21.06 -6.60
CA HIS A 205 -15.38 -21.22 -6.87
C HIS A 205 -16.37 -20.62 -5.86
N ASN A 206 -15.94 -19.79 -4.94
CA ASN A 206 -16.82 -19.08 -3.99
C ASN A 206 -16.65 -17.57 -4.16
N GLU A 207 -17.60 -16.81 -3.66
CA GLU A 207 -17.62 -15.33 -3.73
C GLU A 207 -16.34 -14.67 -3.19
N VAL A 208 -15.58 -15.36 -2.33
CA VAL A 208 -14.29 -14.91 -1.78
C VAL A 208 -13.15 -15.73 -2.38
N GLY A 209 -12.24 -15.10 -3.10
CA GLY A 209 -11.12 -15.77 -3.74
C GLY A 209 -9.83 -14.95 -3.72
N ARG A 210 -8.75 -15.58 -4.19
CA ARG A 210 -7.48 -14.91 -4.45
C ARG A 210 -7.66 -13.95 -5.62
N LEU A 211 -7.24 -12.71 -5.46
CA LEU A 211 -7.43 -11.67 -6.48
C LEU A 211 -6.42 -11.82 -7.61
N ARG A 212 -6.92 -11.78 -8.85
CA ARG A 212 -6.15 -11.69 -10.07
C ARG A 212 -6.42 -10.33 -10.71
N ILE A 213 -5.37 -9.58 -11.01
CA ILE A 213 -5.43 -8.24 -11.57
C ILE A 213 -4.83 -8.28 -12.97
N THR A 214 -5.60 -7.87 -13.97
CA THR A 214 -5.19 -7.82 -15.36
C THR A 214 -5.25 -6.39 -15.88
N GLY A 215 -4.24 -5.97 -16.62
CA GLY A 215 -4.22 -4.64 -17.22
C GLY A 215 -2.84 -4.22 -17.72
N PRO A 216 -2.77 -3.15 -18.52
CA PRO A 216 -1.53 -2.71 -19.14
C PRO A 216 -0.48 -2.19 -18.15
N MET A 217 -0.88 -1.90 -16.89
CA MET A 217 0.00 -1.46 -15.81
C MET A 217 0.64 -2.63 -15.05
N VAL A 218 0.31 -3.89 -15.37
CA VAL A 218 0.92 -5.07 -14.72
C VAL A 218 2.41 -5.10 -15.07
N ALA A 219 3.24 -5.32 -14.03
CA ALA A 219 4.70 -5.37 -14.15
C ALA A 219 5.16 -6.56 -15.02
N ALA A 220 6.40 -6.50 -15.51
CA ALA A 220 6.95 -7.54 -16.39
C ALA A 220 7.32 -8.83 -15.63
N GLY A 221 7.46 -8.78 -14.31
CA GLY A 221 7.86 -9.90 -13.48
C GLY A 221 8.88 -9.51 -12.42
N TYR A 222 9.68 -10.48 -11.99
CA TYR A 222 10.75 -10.28 -11.00
C TYR A 222 12.12 -10.48 -11.65
N PHE A 223 13.04 -9.57 -11.37
CA PHE A 223 14.40 -9.63 -11.86
C PHE A 223 15.13 -10.85 -11.28
N ASP A 224 15.75 -11.63 -12.13
CA ASP A 224 16.57 -12.83 -11.78
C ASP A 224 15.79 -13.93 -11.04
N ASP A 225 14.44 -13.92 -11.15
CA ASP A 225 13.58 -14.95 -10.55
C ASP A 225 12.45 -15.38 -11.51
N PRO A 226 12.77 -16.17 -12.54
CA PRO A 226 11.78 -16.64 -13.51
C PRO A 226 10.75 -17.61 -12.90
N ALA A 227 11.13 -18.35 -11.85
CA ALA A 227 10.21 -19.28 -11.19
C ALA A 227 9.11 -18.51 -10.44
N LEU A 228 9.48 -17.49 -9.68
CA LEU A 228 8.52 -16.61 -8.99
C LEU A 228 7.69 -15.80 -10.01
N THR A 229 8.30 -15.35 -11.10
CA THR A 229 7.60 -14.66 -12.18
C THR A 229 6.50 -15.57 -12.75
N ALA A 230 6.83 -16.79 -13.15
CA ALA A 230 5.85 -17.74 -13.68
C ALA A 230 4.74 -18.14 -12.69
N ALA A 231 5.03 -18.08 -11.37
CA ALA A 231 4.04 -18.39 -10.33
C ALA A 231 2.99 -17.27 -10.14
N HIS A 232 3.33 -16.02 -10.50
CA HIS A 232 2.49 -14.86 -10.23
C HIS A 232 2.04 -14.11 -11.48
N PHE A 233 2.76 -14.18 -12.59
CA PHE A 233 2.46 -13.43 -13.80
C PHE A 233 2.14 -14.38 -14.96
N ALA A 234 0.99 -14.20 -15.58
CA ALA A 234 0.57 -14.91 -16.77
C ALA A 234 -0.42 -14.07 -17.59
N ASP A 235 -0.28 -14.06 -18.90
CA ASP A 235 -1.23 -13.45 -19.86
C ASP A 235 -1.61 -11.99 -19.54
N GLY A 236 -0.63 -11.18 -19.12
CA GLY A 236 -0.86 -9.77 -18.74
C GLY A 236 -1.59 -9.60 -17.41
N ALA A 237 -1.69 -10.66 -16.62
CA ALA A 237 -2.29 -10.65 -15.29
C ALA A 237 -1.26 -10.89 -14.20
N TYR A 238 -1.53 -10.32 -13.03
CA TYR A 238 -0.82 -10.59 -11.78
C TYR A 238 -1.75 -11.30 -10.80
N LEU A 239 -1.31 -12.47 -10.32
CA LEU A 239 -1.99 -13.22 -9.27
C LEU A 239 -1.45 -12.79 -7.91
N THR A 240 -2.23 -12.01 -7.18
CA THR A 240 -1.84 -11.44 -5.89
C THR A 240 -1.81 -12.49 -4.78
N ASP A 241 -1.19 -12.18 -3.63
CA ASP A 241 -1.38 -12.95 -2.39
C ASP A 241 -2.55 -12.40 -1.54
N ASP A 242 -3.28 -11.42 -2.06
CA ASP A 242 -4.45 -10.86 -1.40
C ASP A 242 -5.72 -11.63 -1.80
N TYR A 243 -6.68 -11.72 -0.88
CA TYR A 243 -7.99 -12.29 -1.15
C TYR A 243 -9.09 -11.28 -0.88
N GLY A 244 -10.19 -11.43 -1.60
CA GLY A 244 -11.31 -10.50 -1.56
C GLY A 244 -12.51 -10.98 -2.34
N THR A 245 -13.46 -10.07 -2.56
CA THR A 245 -14.64 -10.28 -3.39
C THR A 245 -14.67 -9.26 -4.53
N VAL A 246 -15.32 -9.66 -5.62
CA VAL A 246 -15.66 -8.75 -6.72
C VAL A 246 -17.16 -8.91 -6.96
N THR A 247 -17.93 -7.87 -6.65
CA THR A 247 -19.38 -7.84 -6.76
C THR A 247 -19.80 -6.58 -7.49
N ASP A 248 -20.49 -6.71 -8.61
CA ASP A 248 -20.96 -5.59 -9.44
C ASP A 248 -19.82 -4.60 -9.83
N GLY A 249 -18.61 -5.12 -10.05
CA GLY A 249 -17.43 -4.34 -10.39
C GLY A 249 -16.75 -3.66 -9.19
N ILE A 250 -17.27 -3.84 -7.99
CA ILE A 250 -16.67 -3.35 -6.75
C ILE A 250 -15.78 -4.44 -6.16
N VAL A 251 -14.52 -4.08 -5.88
CA VAL A 251 -13.53 -4.96 -5.27
C VAL A 251 -13.40 -4.65 -3.79
N GLU A 252 -13.61 -5.65 -2.96
CA GLU A 252 -13.35 -5.56 -1.52
C GLU A 252 -12.15 -6.44 -1.15
N ILE A 253 -11.13 -5.84 -0.57
CA ILE A 253 -9.93 -6.54 -0.10
C ILE A 253 -10.17 -7.02 1.33
N HIS A 254 -10.10 -8.33 1.55
CA HIS A 254 -10.36 -8.93 2.86
C HIS A 254 -9.07 -9.22 3.65
N GLY A 255 -7.91 -9.16 3.00
CA GLY A 255 -6.60 -9.39 3.61
C GLY A 255 -5.68 -10.22 2.72
N ARG A 256 -4.61 -10.72 3.32
CA ARG A 256 -3.60 -11.54 2.63
C ARG A 256 -3.76 -13.01 3.00
N LEU A 257 -3.41 -13.88 2.05
CA LEU A 257 -3.44 -15.33 2.27
C LEU A 257 -2.43 -15.78 3.34
N ASP A 258 -1.27 -15.11 3.39
CA ASP A 258 -0.24 -15.34 4.40
C ASP A 258 -0.57 -14.75 5.78
N ASP A 259 -1.61 -13.90 5.88
CA ASP A 259 -2.14 -13.35 7.13
C ASP A 259 -3.35 -14.13 7.67
N VAL A 260 -3.71 -15.24 7.04
CA VAL A 260 -4.74 -16.14 7.54
C VAL A 260 -4.15 -17.04 8.64
N ILE A 261 -4.67 -16.88 9.84
CA ILE A 261 -4.24 -17.64 11.03
C ILE A 261 -5.07 -18.92 11.10
N ASN A 262 -4.41 -20.07 11.07
CA ASN A 262 -5.08 -21.35 11.32
C ASN A 262 -4.98 -21.70 12.82
N THR A 263 -6.05 -21.43 13.56
CA THR A 263 -6.14 -21.67 15.00
C THR A 263 -7.07 -22.84 15.30
N GLY A 264 -6.52 -23.99 15.70
CA GLY A 264 -7.31 -25.18 15.98
C GLY A 264 -8.13 -25.69 14.80
N GLY A 265 -7.62 -25.59 13.57
CA GLY A 265 -8.33 -25.98 12.35
C GLY A 265 -9.29 -24.92 11.79
N ILE A 266 -9.49 -23.82 12.49
CA ILE A 266 -10.34 -22.71 12.05
C ILE A 266 -9.45 -21.60 11.46
N LYS A 267 -9.77 -21.17 10.24
CA LYS A 267 -9.09 -20.07 9.56
C LYS A 267 -9.71 -18.74 9.95
N VAL A 268 -8.92 -17.84 10.54
CA VAL A 268 -9.31 -16.47 10.89
C VAL A 268 -8.41 -15.46 10.20
N SER A 269 -8.96 -14.32 9.79
CA SER A 269 -8.23 -13.27 9.11
C SER A 269 -7.66 -12.28 10.13
N ALA A 270 -6.33 -12.15 10.19
CA ALA A 270 -5.68 -11.13 11.00
C ALA A 270 -6.13 -9.71 10.60
N ALA A 271 -6.28 -9.45 9.31
CA ALA A 271 -6.73 -8.14 8.79
C ALA A 271 -8.15 -7.79 9.28
N LYS A 272 -9.10 -8.74 9.28
CA LYS A 272 -10.45 -8.50 9.80
C LYS A 272 -10.44 -8.23 11.31
N ILE A 273 -9.60 -8.94 12.05
CA ILE A 273 -9.45 -8.70 13.50
C ILE A 273 -8.87 -7.30 13.73
N GLN A 274 -7.83 -6.90 13.01
CA GLN A 274 -7.26 -5.56 13.07
C GLN A 274 -8.31 -4.49 12.76
N GLN A 275 -9.13 -4.69 11.73
CA GLN A 275 -10.19 -3.76 11.36
C GLN A 275 -11.22 -3.56 12.49
N VAL A 276 -11.56 -4.61 13.21
CA VAL A 276 -12.44 -4.52 14.40
C VAL A 276 -11.74 -3.73 15.51
N LEU A 277 -10.46 -4.04 15.78
CA LEU A 277 -9.69 -3.39 16.85
C LEU A 277 -9.48 -1.89 16.59
N HIS A 278 -9.25 -1.48 15.35
CA HIS A 278 -9.06 -0.06 14.96
C HIS A 278 -10.27 0.85 15.23
N ARG A 279 -11.44 0.29 15.57
CA ARG A 279 -12.59 1.08 16.04
C ARG A 279 -12.47 1.47 17.50
N TRP A 280 -11.55 0.86 18.24
CA TRP A 280 -11.42 0.99 19.69
C TRP A 280 -10.06 1.49 20.15
N VAL A 281 -9.04 1.33 19.30
CA VAL A 281 -7.65 1.71 19.58
C VAL A 281 -7.05 2.46 18.41
N PRO A 282 -6.09 3.37 18.65
CA PRO A 282 -5.40 4.09 17.58
C PRO A 282 -4.70 3.17 16.58
N ASP A 283 -3.93 2.20 17.10
CA ASP A 283 -3.20 1.24 16.27
C ASP A 283 -3.35 -0.18 16.81
N ALA A 284 -3.39 -1.14 15.89
CA ALA A 284 -3.41 -2.57 16.17
C ALA A 284 -2.58 -3.35 15.15
N PHE A 285 -1.87 -4.36 15.61
CA PHE A 285 -1.23 -5.37 14.79
C PHE A 285 -1.68 -6.76 15.25
N VAL A 286 -2.11 -7.62 14.33
CA VAL A 286 -2.58 -8.97 14.63
C VAL A 286 -1.80 -9.98 13.82
N THR A 287 -1.40 -11.08 14.45
CA THR A 287 -0.70 -12.18 13.80
C THR A 287 -0.99 -13.50 14.49
N GLY A 288 -0.65 -14.60 13.81
CA GLY A 288 -0.59 -15.92 14.43
C GLY A 288 0.78 -16.21 15.00
N ILE A 289 0.85 -16.65 16.24
CA ILE A 289 2.10 -17.13 16.84
C ILE A 289 1.99 -18.61 17.14
N PRO A 290 3.11 -19.38 17.11
CA PRO A 290 3.10 -20.83 17.36
C PRO A 290 2.45 -21.17 18.70
N ASP A 291 1.61 -22.21 18.71
CA ASP A 291 0.90 -22.69 19.90
C ASP A 291 0.81 -24.22 19.89
N PRO A 292 1.22 -24.92 20.98
CA PRO A 292 1.22 -26.37 21.03
C PRO A 292 -0.17 -27.01 20.90
N GLN A 293 -1.22 -26.32 21.35
CA GLN A 293 -2.59 -26.83 21.34
C GLN A 293 -3.34 -26.50 20.04
N TRP A 294 -3.11 -25.32 19.49
CA TRP A 294 -3.90 -24.76 18.39
C TRP A 294 -3.14 -24.72 17.06
N GLY A 295 -1.86 -25.17 17.04
CA GLY A 295 -0.93 -24.93 15.92
C GLY A 295 -0.46 -23.47 15.88
N HIS A 296 -1.41 -22.55 15.75
CA HIS A 296 -1.19 -21.12 15.97
C HIS A 296 -2.30 -20.54 16.84
N ARG A 297 -1.95 -19.63 17.73
CA ARG A 297 -2.92 -18.78 18.44
C ARG A 297 -2.92 -17.37 17.87
N VAL A 298 -4.07 -16.73 17.91
CA VAL A 298 -4.21 -15.33 17.56
C VAL A 298 -3.54 -14.49 18.64
N ALA A 299 -2.67 -13.57 18.22
CA ALA A 299 -2.00 -12.62 19.09
C ALA A 299 -2.16 -11.19 18.55
N ALA A 300 -2.29 -10.21 19.43
CA ALA A 300 -2.47 -8.81 19.08
C ALA A 300 -1.54 -7.89 19.85
N VAL A 301 -0.98 -6.90 19.14
CA VAL A 301 -0.37 -5.72 19.76
C VAL A 301 -1.33 -4.56 19.57
N VAL A 302 -1.59 -3.78 20.61
CA VAL A 302 -2.50 -2.64 20.56
C VAL A 302 -1.88 -1.42 21.25
N THR A 303 -2.30 -0.22 20.81
CA THR A 303 -1.97 1.04 21.48
C THR A 303 -3.20 1.63 22.19
N GLY A 304 -3.01 2.66 23.01
CA GLY A 304 -4.08 3.30 23.75
C GLY A 304 -4.54 2.50 24.99
N ASP A 305 -5.59 2.97 25.67
CA ASP A 305 -5.95 2.54 27.04
C ASP A 305 -7.18 1.62 27.11
N THR A 306 -7.83 1.30 25.98
CA THR A 306 -9.01 0.43 25.95
C THR A 306 -8.65 -0.94 26.52
N SER A 307 -9.41 -1.43 27.49
CA SER A 307 -9.12 -2.71 28.17
C SER A 307 -9.23 -3.90 27.22
N GLU A 308 -8.38 -4.91 27.44
CA GLU A 308 -8.38 -6.15 26.64
C GLU A 308 -9.73 -6.86 26.67
N ALA A 309 -10.46 -6.79 27.78
CA ALA A 309 -11.79 -7.38 27.90
C ALA A 309 -12.79 -6.75 26.89
N ILE A 310 -12.78 -5.42 26.76
CA ILE A 310 -13.62 -4.71 25.78
C ILE A 310 -13.21 -5.09 24.35
N LEU A 311 -11.91 -5.13 24.07
CA LEU A 311 -11.37 -5.48 22.75
C LEU A 311 -11.71 -6.95 22.39
N ALA A 312 -11.55 -7.87 23.34
CA ALA A 312 -11.90 -9.27 23.16
C ALA A 312 -13.40 -9.48 22.89
N ASP A 313 -14.26 -8.75 23.60
CA ASP A 313 -15.71 -8.79 23.39
C ASP A 313 -16.10 -8.19 22.03
N ALA A 314 -15.48 -7.10 21.62
CA ALA A 314 -15.69 -6.51 20.29
C ALA A 314 -15.34 -7.51 19.17
N VAL A 315 -14.19 -8.18 19.26
CA VAL A 315 -13.77 -9.21 18.30
C VAL A 315 -14.69 -10.41 18.35
N ARG A 316 -15.07 -10.89 19.55
CA ARG A 316 -15.98 -12.04 19.71
C ARG A 316 -17.34 -11.79 19.07
N ASN A 317 -17.89 -10.60 19.28
CA ASN A 317 -19.21 -10.23 18.74
C ASN A 317 -19.17 -10.06 17.21
N ALA A 318 -18.08 -9.57 16.64
CA ALA A 318 -17.96 -9.34 15.21
C ALA A 318 -17.53 -10.58 14.41
N LEU A 319 -16.62 -11.41 14.96
CA LEU A 319 -15.91 -12.45 14.21
C LEU A 319 -15.96 -13.84 14.88
N GLY A 320 -16.56 -13.94 16.04
CA GLY A 320 -16.67 -15.18 16.80
C GLY A 320 -15.45 -15.48 17.70
N ALA A 321 -15.63 -16.47 18.59
CA ALA A 321 -14.65 -16.83 19.62
C ALA A 321 -13.26 -17.25 19.08
N PRO A 322 -13.12 -17.95 17.94
CA PRO A 322 -11.81 -18.32 17.40
C PRO A 322 -10.94 -17.13 17.01
N ALA A 323 -11.54 -15.99 16.65
CA ALA A 323 -10.84 -14.79 16.23
C ALA A 323 -10.30 -13.95 17.42
N VAL A 324 -10.75 -14.24 18.64
CA VAL A 324 -10.32 -13.49 19.82
C VAL A 324 -8.85 -13.73 20.12
N PRO A 325 -8.01 -12.68 20.17
CA PRO A 325 -6.61 -12.84 20.54
C PRO A 325 -6.46 -13.49 21.92
N LYS A 326 -5.54 -14.44 22.01
CA LYS A 326 -5.20 -15.15 23.25
C LYS A 326 -3.94 -14.58 23.92
N THR A 327 -3.19 -13.80 23.17
CA THR A 327 -2.02 -13.06 23.67
C THR A 327 -2.20 -11.60 23.27
N TRP A 328 -2.01 -10.70 24.22
CA TRP A 328 -2.10 -9.28 24.04
C TRP A 328 -0.81 -8.61 24.51
N LEU A 329 -0.28 -7.71 23.71
CA LEU A 329 0.83 -6.84 24.07
C LEU A 329 0.38 -5.39 23.89
N ARG A 330 0.64 -4.56 24.91
CA ARG A 330 0.31 -3.14 24.85
C ARG A 330 1.58 -2.31 24.72
N LEU A 331 1.56 -1.39 23.75
CA LEU A 331 2.64 -0.47 23.49
C LEU A 331 2.12 0.98 23.48
N GLU A 332 2.99 1.96 23.70
CA GLU A 332 2.64 3.37 23.48
C GLU A 332 2.48 3.67 21.99
N THR A 333 3.39 3.13 21.15
CA THR A 333 3.37 3.25 19.68
C THR A 333 3.86 1.95 19.06
N LEU A 334 3.37 1.64 17.86
CA LEU A 334 3.90 0.51 17.09
C LEU A 334 5.26 0.86 16.47
N PRO A 335 6.26 -0.06 16.48
CA PRO A 335 7.45 0.09 15.67
C PRO A 335 7.08 0.07 14.19
N MET A 336 7.56 1.08 13.45
CA MET A 336 7.25 1.29 12.03
C MET A 336 8.52 1.19 11.19
N LEU A 337 8.39 0.64 10.00
CA LEU A 337 9.40 0.69 8.95
C LEU A 337 9.43 2.09 8.31
N GLU A 338 10.52 2.42 7.59
CA GLU A 338 10.65 3.70 6.86
C GLU A 338 9.52 3.98 5.85
N ASN A 339 8.87 2.93 5.34
CA ASN A 339 7.73 3.05 4.42
C ASN A 339 6.39 3.28 5.12
N GLY A 340 6.38 3.51 6.44
CA GLY A 340 5.17 3.76 7.22
C GLY A 340 4.31 2.53 7.51
N LYS A 341 4.83 1.32 7.29
CA LYS A 341 4.16 0.06 7.65
C LYS A 341 4.68 -0.44 9.00
N PRO A 342 3.83 -1.13 9.80
CA PRO A 342 4.28 -1.78 11.03
C PRO A 342 5.44 -2.77 10.77
N ASP A 343 6.46 -2.75 11.63
CA ASP A 343 7.54 -3.74 11.60
C ASP A 343 7.04 -5.08 12.15
N ARG A 344 6.49 -5.87 11.24
CA ARG A 344 5.87 -7.16 11.53
C ARG A 344 6.84 -8.16 12.18
N ILE A 345 8.11 -8.12 11.79
CA ILE A 345 9.13 -9.05 12.32
C ILE A 345 9.37 -8.76 13.80
N THR A 346 9.64 -7.52 14.13
CA THR A 346 9.87 -7.08 15.51
C THR A 346 8.64 -7.34 16.37
N LEU A 347 7.44 -6.95 15.90
CA LEU A 347 6.18 -7.16 16.62
C LEU A 347 5.88 -8.63 16.89
N THR A 348 6.08 -9.49 15.87
CA THR A 348 5.88 -10.94 16.03
C THR A 348 6.88 -11.55 17.02
N GLN A 349 8.15 -11.11 16.98
CA GLN A 349 9.16 -11.58 17.92
C GLN A 349 8.84 -11.21 19.37
N TRP A 350 8.27 -10.03 19.61
CA TRP A 350 7.85 -9.62 20.95
C TRP A 350 6.68 -10.44 21.47
N LEU A 351 5.67 -10.71 20.62
CA LEU A 351 4.52 -11.56 20.97
C LEU A 351 4.90 -13.02 21.26
N ILE A 352 6.00 -13.53 20.71
CA ILE A 352 6.48 -14.91 21.00
C ILE A 352 7.22 -15.00 22.34
N LYS A 353 7.83 -13.89 22.79
CA LYS A 353 8.64 -13.86 24.02
C LYS A 353 7.81 -13.65 25.27
N ASP A 354 6.61 -13.08 25.13
CA ASP A 354 5.60 -12.98 26.19
C ASP A 354 4.79 -14.29 26.32
#